data_680e076e74d2a74126f4639ea2eb6cd4
#
_entry.id   680e076e74d2a74126f4639ea2eb6cd4
#
_cell.length_a   1.000
_cell.length_b   1.000
_cell.length_c   1.000
_cell.angle_alpha   90.00
_cell.angle_beta   90.00
_cell.angle_gamma   90.00
#
_symmetry.space_group_name_H-M   'P 1'
#
loop_
_entity.id
_entity.type
_entity.pdbx_description
1 polymer ?
#
loop_
_entity_poly.entity_id
_entity_poly.type
_entity_poly.pdbx_seq_one_letter_code
_entity_poly.pdbx_strand_id
1 'polypeptide(L)'
;MARMTVKTLAAAVGVSPATISNAYNRPDQLSAELRDRILATAKELGYPGPDAAGRTLRMGRAEAVGVLLSERLSYAFSDPFAVEFLTGLSEVVEAHGISIVLMPLSTPTDGSRTRPNADDSDLTAVRNANIDALAILSLPTDHPAAMIARARGIRLVTTDISSDPESAWVAIDDFGAGVMVGEHLARLGHRDVAVLVETNQPAGSPGQRLEEDQLGFLDYAARVAGLRQAIGGQVMIISGGHNSIESGATATSWLLDRDRIPTAPIPTAPTPTAPIPTAPSPTAIVGLSDVLALGAVQALASRGLSVPAEVSVCGFDDITAAAAANLTTIHQPIREKGQHVGRLLLDPESQPRQVLLPISLITRGTTGQARQQPALS
;
A
#
# COMPACT_ATOMS: atom_id res chain seq x y z
N MET A 1 27.23 -34.57 -16.05
CA MET A 1 28.50 -33.85 -15.93
C MET A 1 28.68 -33.41 -14.48
N ALA A 2 29.87 -33.58 -13.89
CA ALA A 2 30.13 -33.11 -12.53
C ALA A 2 30.08 -31.58 -12.49
N ARG A 3 29.40 -31.03 -11.51
CA ARG A 3 29.28 -29.56 -11.33
C ARG A 3 30.68 -28.96 -11.12
N MET A 4 31.09 -28.01 -11.96
CA MET A 4 32.33 -27.30 -11.82
C MET A 4 32.36 -26.51 -10.49
N THR A 5 33.43 -26.67 -9.70
CA THR A 5 33.55 -26.07 -8.37
C THR A 5 34.74 -25.10 -8.30
N VAL A 6 34.77 -24.24 -7.28
CA VAL A 6 35.94 -23.36 -7.01
C VAL A 6 37.21 -24.17 -6.93
N LYS A 7 37.20 -25.38 -6.33
CA LYS A 7 38.36 -26.24 -6.19
C LYS A 7 38.87 -26.76 -7.53
N THR A 8 37.95 -27.19 -8.41
CA THR A 8 38.34 -27.70 -9.75
C THR A 8 38.86 -26.59 -10.65
N LEU A 9 38.29 -25.37 -10.59
CA LEU A 9 38.79 -24.22 -11.32
C LEU A 9 40.16 -23.78 -10.78
N ALA A 10 40.34 -23.77 -9.46
CA ALA A 10 41.61 -23.44 -8.83
C ALA A 10 42.75 -24.37 -9.30
N ALA A 11 42.48 -25.68 -9.37
CA ALA A 11 43.40 -26.66 -9.89
C ALA A 11 43.73 -26.45 -11.37
N ALA A 12 42.70 -26.11 -12.20
CA ALA A 12 42.93 -25.85 -13.64
C ALA A 12 43.75 -24.61 -13.92
N VAL A 13 43.60 -23.56 -13.13
CA VAL A 13 44.37 -22.31 -13.26
C VAL A 13 45.74 -22.38 -12.56
N GLY A 14 45.94 -23.32 -11.62
CA GLY A 14 47.15 -23.44 -10.81
C GLY A 14 47.24 -22.41 -9.67
N VAL A 15 46.13 -22.06 -9.07
CA VAL A 15 46.06 -21.08 -7.96
C VAL A 15 45.24 -21.64 -6.78
N SER A 16 45.24 -20.89 -5.65
CA SER A 16 44.44 -21.29 -4.51
C SER A 16 42.94 -21.04 -4.73
N PRO A 17 42.02 -21.78 -4.07
CA PRO A 17 40.60 -21.46 -4.08
C PRO A 17 40.26 -20.05 -3.58
N ALA A 18 41.08 -19.50 -2.67
CA ALA A 18 40.98 -18.12 -2.20
C ALA A 18 41.28 -17.10 -3.33
N THR A 19 42.30 -17.40 -4.16
CA THR A 19 42.67 -16.56 -5.32
C THR A 19 41.51 -16.54 -6.34
N ILE A 20 40.86 -17.68 -6.60
CA ILE A 20 39.68 -17.72 -7.46
C ILE A 20 38.55 -16.86 -6.86
N SER A 21 38.30 -16.99 -5.55
CA SER A 21 37.28 -16.16 -4.88
C SER A 21 37.61 -14.67 -4.98
N ASN A 22 38.85 -14.28 -4.85
CA ASN A 22 39.27 -12.89 -4.94
C ASN A 22 39.10 -12.33 -6.37
N ALA A 23 39.28 -13.14 -7.41
CA ALA A 23 39.08 -12.71 -8.79
C ALA A 23 37.65 -12.19 -9.05
N TYR A 24 36.66 -12.70 -8.31
CA TYR A 24 35.26 -12.29 -8.40
C TYR A 24 34.86 -11.22 -7.36
N ASN A 25 35.40 -11.29 -6.13
CA ASN A 25 34.91 -10.49 -5.00
C ASN A 25 35.85 -9.34 -4.60
N ARG A 26 37.15 -9.43 -4.92
CA ARG A 26 38.21 -8.44 -4.59
C ARG A 26 39.21 -8.33 -5.72
N PRO A 27 38.78 -7.85 -6.91
CA PRO A 27 39.64 -7.81 -8.09
C PRO A 27 40.89 -6.93 -7.91
N ASP A 28 40.80 -5.95 -7.02
CA ASP A 28 41.88 -5.05 -6.60
C ASP A 28 43.07 -5.77 -5.92
N GLN A 29 42.87 -6.98 -5.40
CA GLN A 29 43.90 -7.79 -4.75
C GLN A 29 44.64 -8.71 -5.71
N LEU A 30 44.38 -8.64 -7.02
CA LEU A 30 45.02 -9.45 -8.04
C LEU A 30 45.55 -8.58 -9.16
N SER A 31 46.62 -9.07 -9.83
CA SER A 31 47.06 -8.43 -11.09
C SER A 31 45.96 -8.62 -12.16
N ALA A 32 45.83 -7.64 -13.05
CA ALA A 32 44.86 -7.71 -14.15
C ALA A 32 45.06 -8.99 -14.99
N GLU A 33 46.28 -9.35 -15.30
CA GLU A 33 46.63 -10.54 -16.08
C GLU A 33 46.16 -11.84 -15.40
N LEU A 34 46.37 -11.97 -14.09
CA LEU A 34 45.94 -13.16 -13.35
C LEU A 34 44.41 -13.23 -13.28
N ARG A 35 43.76 -12.10 -13.06
CA ARG A 35 42.28 -12.02 -13.04
C ARG A 35 41.73 -12.44 -14.39
N ASP A 36 42.21 -11.88 -15.49
CA ASP A 36 41.72 -12.17 -16.84
C ASP A 36 41.92 -13.64 -17.19
N ARG A 37 43.06 -14.23 -16.82
CA ARG A 37 43.33 -15.67 -16.98
C ARG A 37 42.32 -16.52 -16.21
N ILE A 38 42.01 -16.16 -14.94
CA ILE A 38 41.01 -16.87 -14.14
C ILE A 38 39.62 -16.79 -14.79
N LEU A 39 39.19 -15.60 -15.21
CA LEU A 39 37.87 -15.41 -15.82
C LEU A 39 37.71 -16.11 -17.17
N ALA A 40 38.77 -16.10 -17.99
CA ALA A 40 38.82 -16.83 -19.26
C ALA A 40 38.68 -18.35 -19.05
N THR A 41 39.47 -18.92 -18.15
CA THR A 41 39.43 -20.35 -17.83
C THR A 41 38.09 -20.73 -17.20
N ALA A 42 37.50 -19.88 -16.37
CA ALA A 42 36.17 -20.08 -15.78
C ALA A 42 35.09 -20.18 -16.88
N LYS A 43 35.17 -19.29 -17.88
CA LYS A 43 34.24 -19.28 -19.02
C LYS A 43 34.41 -20.55 -19.88
N GLU A 44 35.63 -20.92 -20.18
CA GLU A 44 35.92 -22.15 -20.97
C GLU A 44 35.41 -23.41 -20.28
N LEU A 45 35.59 -23.51 -18.97
CA LEU A 45 35.17 -24.66 -18.18
C LEU A 45 33.71 -24.61 -17.72
N GLY A 46 32.95 -23.58 -18.10
CA GLY A 46 31.55 -23.43 -17.71
C GLY A 46 31.35 -23.22 -16.21
N TYR A 47 32.31 -22.57 -15.53
CA TYR A 47 32.14 -22.26 -14.10
C TYR A 47 31.30 -20.99 -13.94
N PRO A 48 30.12 -21.06 -13.28
CA PRO A 48 29.17 -19.95 -13.20
C PRO A 48 29.58 -18.84 -12.21
N GLY A 49 30.72 -18.99 -11.54
CA GLY A 49 31.14 -18.11 -10.45
C GLY A 49 30.99 -18.75 -9.06
N PRO A 50 31.39 -18.04 -8.00
CA PRO A 50 31.24 -18.47 -6.61
C PRO A 50 29.77 -18.68 -6.27
N ASP A 51 29.49 -19.69 -5.44
CA ASP A 51 28.14 -19.94 -4.96
C ASP A 51 27.62 -18.74 -4.14
N ALA A 52 26.47 -18.18 -4.58
CA ALA A 52 25.86 -17.03 -3.94
C ALA A 52 25.51 -17.31 -2.47
N ALA A 53 24.99 -18.52 -2.16
CA ALA A 53 24.69 -18.91 -0.79
C ALA A 53 25.94 -18.96 0.09
N GLY A 54 27.05 -19.51 -0.45
CA GLY A 54 28.34 -19.54 0.23
C GLY A 54 28.96 -18.12 0.39
N ARG A 55 28.64 -17.18 -0.49
CA ARG A 55 29.03 -15.77 -0.36
C ARG A 55 28.26 -15.09 0.76
N THR A 56 26.95 -15.19 0.76
CA THR A 56 26.06 -14.64 1.81
C THR A 56 26.48 -15.14 3.20
N LEU A 57 26.74 -16.46 3.33
CA LEU A 57 27.16 -17.05 4.60
C LEU A 57 28.51 -16.49 5.11
N ARG A 58 29.45 -16.21 4.20
CA ARG A 58 30.75 -15.65 4.58
C ARG A 58 30.70 -14.16 4.86
N MET A 59 29.89 -13.41 4.12
CA MET A 59 29.77 -11.96 4.27
C MET A 59 28.82 -11.56 5.38
N GLY A 60 27.93 -12.48 5.83
CA GLY A 60 26.88 -12.20 6.80
C GLY A 60 25.84 -11.21 6.27
N ARG A 61 25.75 -11.04 4.95
CA ARG A 61 24.82 -10.12 4.26
C ARG A 61 24.18 -10.82 3.08
N ALA A 62 22.88 -10.60 2.91
CA ALA A 62 22.10 -11.16 1.80
C ALA A 62 22.26 -10.34 0.51
N GLU A 63 22.64 -9.05 0.64
CA GLU A 63 22.59 -8.06 -0.44
C GLU A 63 21.17 -7.99 -1.04
N ALA A 64 20.17 -8.08 -0.17
CA ALA A 64 18.74 -8.03 -0.51
C ALA A 64 17.93 -7.32 0.57
N VAL A 65 16.96 -6.53 0.16
CA VAL A 65 15.94 -5.95 1.02
C VAL A 65 14.60 -6.58 0.71
N GLY A 66 13.79 -6.82 1.75
CA GLY A 66 12.44 -7.32 1.61
C GLY A 66 11.43 -6.19 1.57
N VAL A 67 10.31 -6.41 0.88
CA VAL A 67 9.11 -5.58 0.96
C VAL A 67 7.96 -6.49 1.32
N LEU A 68 7.38 -6.30 2.49
CA LEU A 68 6.20 -7.01 2.95
C LEU A 68 4.97 -6.24 2.49
N LEU A 69 4.14 -6.91 1.71
CA LEU A 69 2.91 -6.38 1.14
C LEU A 69 1.71 -7.00 1.84
N SER A 70 0.74 -6.18 2.24
CA SER A 70 -0.51 -6.64 2.84
C SER A 70 -1.39 -7.44 1.89
N GLU A 71 -1.10 -7.37 0.58
CA GLU A 71 -1.90 -7.93 -0.50
C GLU A 71 -1.11 -8.92 -1.37
N ARG A 72 -1.82 -9.57 -2.30
CA ARG A 72 -1.21 -10.45 -3.31
C ARG A 72 -0.32 -9.67 -4.27
N LEU A 73 0.75 -10.29 -4.77
CA LEU A 73 1.64 -9.67 -5.74
C LEU A 73 0.92 -9.18 -7.00
N SER A 74 -0.08 -9.92 -7.49
CA SER A 74 -0.86 -9.51 -8.67
C SER A 74 -1.57 -8.16 -8.45
N TYR A 75 -2.01 -7.90 -7.23
CA TYR A 75 -2.59 -6.63 -6.83
C TYR A 75 -1.51 -5.53 -6.77
N ALA A 76 -0.40 -5.78 -6.09
CA ALA A 76 0.68 -4.81 -5.95
C ALA A 76 1.24 -4.30 -7.30
N PHE A 77 1.15 -5.12 -8.36
CA PHE A 77 1.54 -4.72 -9.71
C PHE A 77 0.45 -3.94 -10.47
N SER A 78 -0.76 -3.88 -9.97
CA SER A 78 -1.88 -3.16 -10.57
C SER A 78 -2.31 -1.93 -9.77
N ASP A 79 -1.95 -1.86 -8.50
CA ASP A 79 -2.22 -0.71 -7.64
C ASP A 79 -1.23 0.42 -7.92
N PRO A 80 -1.70 1.59 -8.39
CA PRO A 80 -0.83 2.73 -8.73
C PRO A 80 0.02 3.20 -7.55
N PHE A 81 -0.50 3.15 -6.32
CA PHE A 81 0.26 3.49 -5.12
C PHE A 81 1.45 2.54 -4.92
N ALA A 82 1.20 1.24 -4.95
CA ALA A 82 2.24 0.24 -4.76
C ALA A 82 3.30 0.31 -5.86
N VAL A 83 2.89 0.49 -7.12
CA VAL A 83 3.80 0.64 -8.27
C VAL A 83 4.71 1.85 -8.12
N GLU A 84 4.15 3.02 -7.77
CA GLU A 84 4.93 4.26 -7.63
C GLU A 84 5.88 4.18 -6.41
N PHE A 85 5.41 3.60 -5.29
CA PHE A 85 6.25 3.34 -4.12
C PHE A 85 7.43 2.41 -4.46
N LEU A 86 7.16 1.27 -5.10
CA LEU A 86 8.20 0.32 -5.51
C LEU A 86 9.17 0.92 -6.51
N THR A 87 8.69 1.79 -7.39
CA THR A 87 9.55 2.54 -8.32
C THR A 87 10.54 3.43 -7.56
N GLY A 88 10.07 4.22 -6.60
CA GLY A 88 10.93 5.06 -5.78
C GLY A 88 11.93 4.25 -4.94
N LEU A 89 11.48 3.13 -4.37
CA LEU A 89 12.34 2.23 -3.62
C LEU A 89 13.44 1.62 -4.51
N SER A 90 13.07 1.14 -5.70
CA SER A 90 14.02 0.49 -6.63
C SER A 90 15.12 1.43 -7.08
N GLU A 91 14.83 2.69 -7.36
CA GLU A 91 15.81 3.71 -7.74
C GLU A 91 16.96 3.84 -6.74
N VAL A 92 16.66 3.72 -5.45
CA VAL A 92 17.67 3.81 -4.39
C VAL A 92 18.42 2.48 -4.21
N VAL A 93 17.68 1.37 -4.19
CA VAL A 93 18.22 0.04 -3.87
C VAL A 93 19.11 -0.49 -5.00
N GLU A 94 18.68 -0.32 -6.26
CA GLU A 94 19.42 -0.76 -7.45
C GLU A 94 20.74 0.00 -7.62
N ALA A 95 20.76 1.31 -7.30
CA ALA A 95 21.98 2.11 -7.35
C ALA A 95 23.11 1.56 -6.44
N HIS A 96 22.73 0.73 -5.44
CA HIS A 96 23.68 0.08 -4.52
C HIS A 96 23.92 -1.41 -4.86
N GLY A 97 23.36 -1.91 -5.97
CA GLY A 97 23.50 -3.31 -6.37
C GLY A 97 22.77 -4.29 -5.45
N ILE A 98 21.77 -3.81 -4.70
CA ILE A 98 20.97 -4.61 -3.76
C ILE A 98 19.70 -5.11 -4.47
N SER A 99 19.29 -6.34 -4.19
CA SER A 99 18.07 -6.94 -4.75
C SER A 99 16.84 -6.63 -3.90
N ILE A 100 15.67 -6.58 -4.54
CA ILE A 100 14.37 -6.46 -3.84
C ILE A 100 13.66 -7.82 -3.84
N VAL A 101 13.21 -8.25 -2.66
CA VAL A 101 12.40 -9.46 -2.46
C VAL A 101 11.00 -9.06 -2.04
N LEU A 102 10.03 -9.23 -2.93
CA LEU A 102 8.62 -8.96 -2.64
C LEU A 102 8.01 -10.14 -1.89
N MET A 103 7.42 -9.89 -0.75
CA MET A 103 6.81 -10.89 0.13
C MET A 103 5.34 -10.53 0.36
N PRO A 104 4.40 -11.17 -0.36
CA PRO A 104 2.99 -10.98 -0.11
C PRO A 104 2.58 -11.72 1.16
N LEU A 105 1.69 -11.13 1.93
CA LEU A 105 0.90 -11.86 2.91
C LEU A 105 -0.23 -12.57 2.16
N SER A 106 -0.33 -13.88 2.32
CA SER A 106 -1.42 -14.64 1.73
C SER A 106 -2.72 -14.26 2.44
N THR A 107 -3.72 -13.84 1.68
CA THR A 107 -5.06 -13.64 2.21
C THR A 107 -5.74 -15.00 2.34
N PRO A 108 -6.31 -15.39 3.50
CA PRO A 108 -7.10 -16.59 3.59
C PRO A 108 -8.22 -16.58 2.53
N THR A 109 -8.38 -17.68 1.81
CA THR A 109 -9.37 -17.82 0.74
C THR A 109 -10.81 -17.87 1.26
N ASP A 110 -11.00 -18.01 2.58
CA ASP A 110 -12.31 -18.18 3.25
C ASP A 110 -12.91 -16.91 3.84
N GLY A 111 -12.27 -15.75 3.63
CA GLY A 111 -12.80 -14.48 4.12
C GLY A 111 -12.73 -14.25 5.62
N SER A 112 -12.09 -15.11 6.35
CA SER A 112 -11.92 -15.04 7.80
C SER A 112 -10.73 -14.14 8.16
N ARG A 113 -10.92 -12.81 8.03
CA ARG A 113 -10.04 -11.83 8.69
C ARG A 113 -10.73 -11.26 9.92
N THR A 114 -10.88 -12.07 10.94
CA THR A 114 -10.95 -11.57 12.30
C THR A 114 -9.53 -11.60 12.86
N ARG A 115 -8.87 -10.43 12.94
CA ARG A 115 -7.58 -10.18 13.62
C ARG A 115 -6.44 -11.19 13.38
N PRO A 116 -5.18 -10.76 13.38
CA PRO A 116 -4.05 -11.50 12.85
C PRO A 116 -3.62 -12.64 13.77
N ASN A 117 -4.33 -13.75 13.72
CA ASN A 117 -3.63 -15.01 13.76
C ASN A 117 -3.22 -15.26 12.30
N ALA A 118 -2.17 -14.54 11.85
CA ALA A 118 -1.51 -14.89 10.62
C ALA A 118 -1.19 -16.37 10.72
N ASP A 119 -1.83 -17.17 9.88
CA ASP A 119 -1.60 -18.61 9.85
C ASP A 119 -0.09 -18.81 9.66
N ASP A 120 0.51 -19.79 10.31
CA ASP A 120 1.96 -20.02 10.28
C ASP A 120 2.52 -20.08 8.84
N SER A 121 1.67 -20.42 7.86
CA SER A 121 2.02 -20.43 6.44
C SER A 121 2.30 -19.03 5.88
N ASP A 122 1.56 -18.01 6.29
CA ASP A 122 1.71 -16.64 5.78
C ASP A 122 3.00 -15.97 6.26
N LEU A 123 3.49 -16.39 7.42
CA LEU A 123 4.72 -15.88 8.01
C LEU A 123 5.98 -16.64 7.55
N THR A 124 5.80 -17.73 6.82
CA THR A 124 6.92 -18.56 6.33
C THR A 124 7.86 -17.78 5.42
N ALA A 125 7.32 -16.88 4.59
CA ALA A 125 8.11 -16.02 3.73
C ALA A 125 9.07 -15.15 4.57
N VAL A 126 8.56 -14.49 5.62
CA VAL A 126 9.38 -13.65 6.51
C VAL A 126 10.33 -14.48 7.36
N ARG A 127 9.90 -15.67 7.83
CA ARG A 127 10.76 -16.59 8.62
C ARG A 127 11.96 -17.06 7.84
N ASN A 128 11.80 -17.34 6.54
CA ASN A 128 12.82 -17.97 5.71
C ASN A 128 13.52 -16.99 4.76
N ALA A 129 13.07 -15.74 4.68
CA ALA A 129 13.67 -14.75 3.80
C ALA A 129 15.15 -14.53 4.13
N ASN A 130 16.00 -14.56 3.09
CA ASN A 130 17.37 -14.15 3.19
C ASN A 130 17.48 -12.68 2.75
N ILE A 131 17.30 -11.76 3.71
CA ILE A 131 17.27 -10.32 3.52
C ILE A 131 17.99 -9.62 4.68
N ASP A 132 18.55 -8.45 4.41
CA ASP A 132 19.26 -7.62 5.39
C ASP A 132 18.37 -6.61 6.09
N ALA A 133 17.30 -6.20 5.43
CA ALA A 133 16.31 -5.24 5.93
C ALA A 133 14.95 -5.48 5.31
N LEU A 134 13.88 -4.98 5.94
CA LEU A 134 12.49 -5.19 5.55
C LEU A 134 11.71 -3.88 5.61
N ALA A 135 11.11 -3.50 4.48
CA ALA A 135 10.04 -2.51 4.44
C ALA A 135 8.69 -3.19 4.72
N ILE A 136 7.86 -2.54 5.52
CA ILE A 136 6.50 -3.00 5.81
C ILE A 136 5.52 -1.90 5.36
N LEU A 137 4.63 -2.25 4.41
CA LEU A 137 3.63 -1.35 3.85
C LEU A 137 2.28 -1.58 4.53
N SER A 138 1.71 -0.49 5.08
CA SER A 138 0.33 -0.44 5.59
C SER A 138 -0.02 -1.61 6.54
N LEU A 139 0.90 -1.95 7.44
CA LEU A 139 0.68 -2.95 8.49
C LEU A 139 1.11 -2.41 9.85
N PRO A 140 0.38 -2.74 10.92
CA PRO A 140 0.73 -2.33 12.28
C PRO A 140 2.14 -2.79 12.67
N THR A 141 2.82 -1.99 13.50
CA THR A 141 4.19 -2.29 13.98
C THR A 141 4.25 -3.50 14.90
N ASP A 142 3.12 -3.92 15.46
CA ASP A 142 2.92 -5.13 16.28
C ASP A 142 2.47 -6.34 15.46
N HIS A 143 2.38 -6.22 14.14
CA HIS A 143 2.05 -7.34 13.27
C HIS A 143 3.05 -8.50 13.48
N PRO A 144 2.61 -9.77 13.52
CA PRO A 144 3.49 -10.93 13.76
C PRO A 144 4.70 -11.00 12.83
N ALA A 145 4.57 -10.57 11.58
CA ALA A 145 5.68 -10.50 10.63
C ALA A 145 6.78 -9.52 11.08
N ALA A 146 6.40 -8.35 11.63
CA ALA A 146 7.34 -7.39 12.18
C ALA A 146 8.06 -7.94 13.41
N MET A 147 7.32 -8.66 14.28
CA MET A 147 7.89 -9.31 15.46
C MET A 147 8.91 -10.40 15.06
N ILE A 148 8.60 -11.22 14.05
CA ILE A 148 9.52 -12.24 13.53
C ILE A 148 10.78 -11.59 12.96
N ALA A 149 10.62 -10.54 12.15
CA ALA A 149 11.77 -9.85 11.56
C ALA A 149 12.68 -9.24 12.64
N ARG A 150 12.12 -8.60 13.68
CA ARG A 150 12.87 -8.09 14.84
C ARG A 150 13.59 -9.21 15.58
N ALA A 151 12.93 -10.33 15.86
CA ALA A 151 13.53 -11.49 16.53
C ALA A 151 14.69 -12.09 15.72
N ARG A 152 14.69 -11.96 14.40
CA ARG A 152 15.78 -12.35 13.50
C ARG A 152 16.89 -11.29 13.38
N GLY A 153 16.74 -10.13 14.02
CA GLY A 153 17.69 -9.02 13.87
C GLY A 153 17.60 -8.31 12.51
N ILE A 154 16.51 -8.49 11.76
CA ILE A 154 16.28 -7.81 10.48
C ILE A 154 15.83 -6.37 10.78
N ARG A 155 16.49 -5.41 10.15
CA ARG A 155 16.14 -3.99 10.26
C ARG A 155 14.79 -3.74 9.62
N LEU A 156 13.94 -2.94 10.29
CA LEU A 156 12.60 -2.61 9.83
C LEU A 156 12.46 -1.13 9.51
N VAL A 157 11.73 -0.84 8.44
CA VAL A 157 11.21 0.49 8.12
C VAL A 157 9.72 0.33 7.80
N THR A 158 8.85 1.11 8.44
CA THR A 158 7.41 1.08 8.20
C THR A 158 6.95 2.31 7.42
N THR A 159 5.81 2.21 6.77
CA THR A 159 5.18 3.34 6.05
C THR A 159 4.14 4.07 6.89
N ASP A 160 3.93 3.62 8.12
CA ASP A 160 2.99 4.20 9.09
C ASP A 160 3.72 4.79 10.29
N ILE A 161 3.13 5.82 10.89
CA ILE A 161 3.67 6.45 12.10
C ILE A 161 3.68 5.42 13.23
N SER A 162 4.83 5.31 13.90
CA SER A 162 4.99 4.47 15.09
C SER A 162 5.19 5.33 16.32
N SER A 163 4.58 4.94 17.42
CA SER A 163 4.80 5.56 18.73
C SER A 163 6.14 5.16 19.37
N ASP A 164 6.82 4.14 18.85
CA ASP A 164 8.14 3.72 19.30
C ASP A 164 9.20 4.70 18.79
N PRO A 165 9.91 5.43 19.66
CA PRO A 165 10.90 6.42 19.27
C PRO A 165 12.11 5.81 18.55
N GLU A 166 12.39 4.52 18.75
CA GLU A 166 13.50 3.81 18.11
C GLU A 166 13.12 3.26 16.72
N SER A 167 11.85 3.28 16.35
CA SER A 167 11.41 2.80 15.03
C SER A 167 11.81 3.74 13.91
N ALA A 168 12.13 3.16 12.74
CA ALA A 168 12.31 3.89 11.51
C ALA A 168 11.00 3.85 10.70
N TRP A 169 10.52 5.02 10.29
CA TRP A 169 9.32 5.10 9.46
C TRP A 169 9.34 6.29 8.48
N VAL A 170 8.58 6.14 7.40
CA VAL A 170 8.34 7.20 6.42
C VAL A 170 6.83 7.26 6.19
N ALA A 171 6.18 8.29 6.71
CA ALA A 171 4.72 8.42 6.70
C ALA A 171 4.27 9.80 6.25
N ILE A 172 2.97 9.97 6.13
CA ILE A 172 2.28 11.25 5.99
C ILE A 172 1.42 11.51 7.23
N ASP A 173 0.93 12.73 7.39
CA ASP A 173 -0.09 13.05 8.38
C ASP A 173 -1.48 12.66 7.85
N ASP A 174 -1.88 11.40 8.04
CA ASP A 174 -3.15 10.85 7.59
C ASP A 174 -4.35 11.54 8.26
N PHE A 175 -4.23 11.89 9.55
CA PHE A 175 -5.26 12.64 10.24
C PHE A 175 -5.41 14.04 9.66
N GLY A 176 -4.31 14.77 9.49
CA GLY A 176 -4.30 16.09 8.84
C GLY A 176 -4.82 16.05 7.41
N ALA A 177 -4.55 14.99 6.66
CA ALA A 177 -5.11 14.78 5.32
C ALA A 177 -6.64 14.65 5.37
N GLY A 178 -7.17 13.88 6.31
CA GLY A 178 -8.61 13.80 6.56
C GLY A 178 -9.22 15.15 6.91
N VAL A 179 -8.55 15.94 7.77
CA VAL A 179 -8.97 17.32 8.11
C VAL A 179 -9.02 18.20 6.86
N MET A 180 -7.99 18.17 6.00
CA MET A 180 -7.96 18.97 4.78
C MET A 180 -9.15 18.70 3.86
N VAL A 181 -9.49 17.41 3.65
CA VAL A 181 -10.66 17.01 2.85
C VAL A 181 -11.95 17.47 3.51
N GLY A 182 -12.08 17.26 4.83
CA GLY A 182 -13.26 17.65 5.59
C GLY A 182 -13.52 19.15 5.57
N GLU A 183 -12.49 19.96 5.80
CA GLU A 183 -12.58 21.43 5.72
C GLU A 183 -12.95 21.91 4.31
N HIS A 184 -12.36 21.29 3.28
CA HIS A 184 -12.70 21.62 1.90
C HIS A 184 -14.18 21.37 1.62
N LEU A 185 -14.67 20.19 1.94
CA LEU A 185 -16.07 19.82 1.74
C LEU A 185 -17.03 20.65 2.62
N ALA A 186 -16.64 20.93 3.87
CA ALA A 186 -17.42 21.77 4.77
C ALA A 186 -17.57 23.22 4.27
N ARG A 187 -16.51 23.79 3.67
CA ARG A 187 -16.54 25.12 3.03
C ARG A 187 -17.48 25.15 1.80
N LEU A 188 -17.61 24.05 1.12
CA LEU A 188 -18.55 23.86 0.00
C LEU A 188 -19.98 23.55 0.48
N GLY A 189 -20.23 23.49 1.79
CA GLY A 189 -21.55 23.29 2.38
C GLY A 189 -21.94 21.83 2.57
N HIS A 190 -21.07 20.88 2.30
CA HIS A 190 -21.34 19.46 2.54
C HIS A 190 -21.37 19.16 4.04
N ARG A 191 -22.33 18.33 4.46
CA ARG A 191 -22.49 17.86 5.85
C ARG A 191 -22.76 16.35 5.93
N ASP A 192 -23.28 15.78 4.87
CA ASP A 192 -23.55 14.34 4.73
C ASP A 192 -22.60 13.78 3.70
N VAL A 193 -21.63 12.99 4.16
CA VAL A 193 -20.53 12.47 3.35
C VAL A 193 -20.47 10.96 3.48
N ALA A 194 -20.32 10.25 2.35
CA ALA A 194 -19.97 8.84 2.32
C ALA A 194 -18.45 8.69 2.08
N VAL A 195 -17.82 7.78 2.80
CA VAL A 195 -16.41 7.44 2.67
C VAL A 195 -16.29 6.02 2.17
N LEU A 196 -15.64 5.81 1.04
CA LEU A 196 -15.33 4.49 0.49
C LEU A 196 -13.95 4.06 0.99
N VAL A 197 -13.88 2.91 1.64
CA VAL A 197 -12.65 2.37 2.21
C VAL A 197 -12.34 0.99 1.65
N GLU A 198 -11.08 0.69 1.44
CA GLU A 198 -10.62 -0.66 1.19
C GLU A 198 -10.77 -1.51 2.45
N THR A 199 -11.23 -2.74 2.32
CA THR A 199 -11.46 -3.61 3.47
C THR A 199 -10.76 -4.95 3.38
N ASN A 200 -10.07 -5.26 2.29
CA ASN A 200 -9.46 -6.58 2.05
C ASN A 200 -10.44 -7.75 2.30
N GLN A 201 -11.73 -7.47 2.27
CA GLN A 201 -12.76 -8.49 2.37
C GLN A 201 -12.82 -9.27 1.04
N PRO A 202 -13.17 -10.56 1.06
CA PRO A 202 -13.35 -11.30 -0.18
C PRO A 202 -14.33 -10.58 -1.11
N ALA A 203 -14.12 -10.69 -2.39
CA ALA A 203 -15.03 -10.17 -3.41
C ALA A 203 -16.46 -10.63 -3.10
N GLY A 204 -17.29 -9.76 -2.57
CA GLY A 204 -18.67 -10.09 -2.17
C GLY A 204 -19.33 -9.07 -1.24
N SER A 205 -18.57 -8.15 -0.66
CA SER A 205 -19.13 -7.16 0.27
C SER A 205 -18.84 -5.69 -0.08
N PRO A 206 -18.63 -5.26 -1.35
CA PRO A 206 -18.67 -3.83 -1.62
C PRO A 206 -20.08 -3.30 -1.35
N GLY A 207 -20.15 -2.18 -0.62
CA GLY A 207 -21.43 -1.57 -0.26
C GLY A 207 -21.90 -1.84 1.17
N GLN A 208 -21.22 -2.64 1.96
CA GLN A 208 -21.57 -2.80 3.37
C GLN A 208 -21.19 -1.53 4.14
N ARG A 209 -22.11 -1.03 4.98
CA ARG A 209 -21.80 0.00 5.96
C ARG A 209 -20.89 -0.58 7.05
N LEU A 210 -19.86 0.19 7.40
CA LEU A 210 -18.88 -0.19 8.41
C LEU A 210 -18.93 0.77 9.61
N GLU A 211 -18.56 0.25 10.77
CA GLU A 211 -18.21 1.03 11.95
C GLU A 211 -16.68 1.25 12.01
N GLU A 212 -16.24 2.23 12.81
CA GLU A 212 -14.80 2.59 12.85
C GLU A 212 -13.88 1.46 13.31
N ASP A 213 -14.33 0.63 14.22
CA ASP A 213 -13.59 -0.52 14.74
C ASP A 213 -13.40 -1.64 13.70
N GLN A 214 -14.11 -1.55 12.57
CA GLN A 214 -13.99 -2.46 11.44
C GLN A 214 -12.98 -1.98 10.39
N LEU A 215 -12.38 -0.79 10.57
CA LEU A 215 -11.32 -0.29 9.71
C LEU A 215 -10.03 -1.07 9.99
N GLY A 216 -9.61 -1.85 9.00
CA GLY A 216 -8.44 -2.75 9.13
C GLY A 216 -7.08 -2.04 9.07
N PHE A 217 -7.03 -0.79 8.60
CA PHE A 217 -5.83 -0.01 8.39
C PHE A 217 -5.81 1.21 9.29
N LEU A 218 -4.67 1.48 9.95
CA LEU A 218 -4.51 2.60 10.90
C LEU A 218 -4.59 3.95 10.18
N ASP A 219 -4.02 4.07 9.00
CA ASP A 219 -4.06 5.25 8.15
C ASP A 219 -5.50 5.61 7.76
N TYR A 220 -6.32 4.63 7.37
CA TYR A 220 -7.74 4.86 7.05
C TYR A 220 -8.54 5.33 8.26
N ALA A 221 -8.29 4.75 9.43
CA ALA A 221 -8.92 5.19 10.67
C ALA A 221 -8.56 6.65 10.98
N ALA A 222 -7.29 7.03 10.82
CA ALA A 222 -6.82 8.39 11.02
C ALA A 222 -7.45 9.37 10.00
N ARG A 223 -7.50 9.02 8.71
CA ARG A 223 -8.16 9.83 7.66
C ARG A 223 -9.64 10.06 7.96
N VAL A 224 -10.38 9.01 8.36
CA VAL A 224 -11.80 9.10 8.72
C VAL A 224 -12.00 9.97 9.96
N ALA A 225 -11.17 9.81 10.98
CA ALA A 225 -11.24 10.63 12.20
C ALA A 225 -11.00 12.12 11.91
N GLY A 226 -9.99 12.45 11.09
CA GLY A 226 -9.73 13.83 10.65
C GLY A 226 -10.88 14.43 9.85
N LEU A 227 -11.44 13.65 8.89
CA LEU A 227 -12.60 14.05 8.11
C LEU A 227 -13.81 14.36 9.00
N ARG A 228 -14.12 13.48 9.94
CA ARG A 228 -15.25 13.68 10.90
C ARG A 228 -15.08 14.92 11.76
N GLN A 229 -13.85 15.15 12.25
CA GLN A 229 -13.58 16.36 13.03
C GLN A 229 -13.91 17.63 12.26
N ALA A 230 -13.59 17.65 10.95
CA ALA A 230 -13.68 18.87 10.13
C ALA A 230 -15.05 19.07 9.50
N ILE A 231 -15.78 18.00 9.12
CA ILE A 231 -17.02 18.11 8.36
C ILE A 231 -18.18 18.70 9.19
N GLY A 232 -18.20 18.47 10.49
CA GLY A 232 -19.26 18.94 11.39
C GLY A 232 -20.65 18.39 11.04
N GLY A 233 -20.72 17.17 10.49
CA GLY A 233 -21.92 16.50 10.02
C GLY A 233 -21.80 14.98 10.08
N GLN A 234 -22.55 14.27 9.21
CA GLN A 234 -22.54 12.82 9.21
C GLN A 234 -21.50 12.26 8.22
N VAL A 235 -20.73 11.28 8.68
CA VAL A 235 -19.77 10.52 7.86
C VAL A 235 -20.16 9.05 7.91
N MET A 236 -20.57 8.53 6.75
CA MET A 236 -20.95 7.14 6.57
C MET A 236 -19.77 6.38 5.94
N ILE A 237 -19.28 5.34 6.59
CA ILE A 237 -18.20 4.50 6.07
C ILE A 237 -18.81 3.34 5.29
N ILE A 238 -18.34 3.14 4.08
CA ILE A 238 -18.81 2.10 3.16
C ILE A 238 -17.63 1.24 2.72
N SER A 239 -17.77 -0.08 2.85
CA SER A 239 -16.80 -1.02 2.30
C SER A 239 -16.74 -0.89 0.78
N GLY A 240 -15.56 -0.59 0.26
CA GLY A 240 -15.22 -0.68 -1.16
C GLY A 240 -14.75 -2.07 -1.56
N GLY A 241 -14.54 -2.98 -0.62
CA GLY A 241 -13.88 -4.25 -0.91
C GLY A 241 -12.41 -4.04 -1.28
N HIS A 242 -11.95 -4.59 -2.41
CA HIS A 242 -10.60 -4.34 -2.91
C HIS A 242 -10.44 -2.91 -3.43
N ASN A 243 -9.23 -2.37 -3.37
CA ASN A 243 -8.90 -1.08 -3.96
C ASN A 243 -8.87 -1.18 -5.50
N SER A 244 -10.04 -1.08 -6.11
CA SER A 244 -10.21 -1.12 -7.56
C SER A 244 -11.32 -0.17 -8.02
N ILE A 245 -11.25 0.28 -9.28
CA ILE A 245 -12.29 1.10 -9.89
C ILE A 245 -13.64 0.37 -9.86
N GLU A 246 -13.66 -0.93 -10.15
CA GLU A 246 -14.86 -1.76 -10.13
C GLU A 246 -15.49 -1.82 -8.72
N SER A 247 -14.66 -1.97 -7.70
CA SER A 247 -15.08 -1.98 -6.29
C SER A 247 -15.67 -0.64 -5.86
N GLY A 248 -15.02 0.46 -6.21
CA GLY A 248 -15.52 1.81 -5.95
C GLY A 248 -16.86 2.07 -6.66
N ALA A 249 -17.01 1.61 -7.91
CA ALA A 249 -18.25 1.72 -8.66
C ALA A 249 -19.37 0.87 -8.04
N THR A 250 -19.07 -0.34 -7.61
CA THR A 250 -20.04 -1.25 -6.97
C THR A 250 -20.53 -0.68 -5.63
N ALA A 251 -19.60 -0.20 -4.78
CA ALA A 251 -19.92 0.40 -3.49
C ALA A 251 -20.79 1.67 -3.65
N THR A 252 -20.46 2.51 -4.63
CA THR A 252 -21.23 3.70 -4.95
C THR A 252 -22.63 3.33 -5.47
N SER A 253 -22.71 2.33 -6.34
CA SER A 253 -24.00 1.83 -6.83
C SER A 253 -24.89 1.34 -5.71
N TRP A 254 -24.34 0.56 -4.79
CA TRP A 254 -25.06 0.12 -3.59
C TRP A 254 -25.57 1.31 -2.75
N LEU A 255 -24.71 2.32 -2.54
CA LEU A 255 -25.05 3.53 -1.79
C LEU A 255 -26.26 4.26 -2.44
N LEU A 256 -26.27 4.39 -3.76
CA LEU A 256 -27.35 5.05 -4.51
C LEU A 256 -28.63 4.21 -4.57
N ASP A 257 -28.53 2.88 -4.55
CA ASP A 257 -29.70 1.99 -4.58
C ASP A 257 -30.37 1.84 -3.22
N ARG A 258 -29.64 2.01 -2.13
CA ARG A 258 -30.16 1.94 -0.77
C ARG A 258 -31.36 2.86 -0.55
N ASP A 259 -31.30 4.06 -1.11
CA ASP A 259 -32.36 5.05 -0.98
C ASP A 259 -33.57 4.77 -1.92
N ARG A 260 -33.42 3.79 -2.83
CA ARG A 260 -34.43 3.38 -3.82
C ARG A 260 -35.14 2.06 -3.47
N ILE A 261 -34.67 1.31 -2.47
CA ILE A 261 -35.38 0.09 -2.06
C ILE A 261 -36.67 0.50 -1.38
N PRO A 262 -37.84 0.41 -2.06
CA PRO A 262 -39.12 0.44 -1.35
C PRO A 262 -39.12 -0.81 -0.47
N THR A 263 -39.21 -0.67 0.83
CA THR A 263 -39.72 -1.76 1.65
C THR A 263 -41.05 -2.13 1.05
N ALA A 264 -41.07 -3.20 0.22
CA ALA A 264 -42.36 -3.70 -0.33
C ALA A 264 -43.27 -3.99 0.86
N PRO A 265 -44.43 -3.37 0.96
CA PRO A 265 -45.35 -3.72 2.00
C PRO A 265 -45.88 -5.11 1.68
N ILE A 266 -45.71 -6.04 2.62
CA ILE A 266 -46.56 -7.22 2.66
C ILE A 266 -47.98 -6.69 2.87
N PRO A 267 -48.92 -6.91 1.96
CA PRO A 267 -50.23 -6.31 2.06
C PRO A 267 -51.08 -7.11 3.06
N THR A 268 -51.09 -6.75 4.33
CA THR A 268 -52.14 -7.13 5.27
C THR A 268 -52.29 -6.04 6.33
N ALA A 269 -53.41 -5.32 6.18
CA ALA A 269 -54.07 -4.38 7.11
C ALA A 269 -53.59 -2.91 7.09
N PRO A 270 -54.54 -1.95 7.16
CA PRO A 270 -54.27 -0.53 7.11
C PRO A 270 -53.88 0.00 8.48
N THR A 271 -52.60 0.18 8.72
CA THR A 271 -52.12 1.03 9.81
C THR A 271 -51.37 2.19 9.18
N PRO A 272 -51.65 3.46 9.52
CA PRO A 272 -50.87 4.57 8.99
C PRO A 272 -49.46 4.52 9.60
N THR A 273 -48.56 3.90 8.90
CA THR A 273 -47.15 3.94 9.24
C THR A 273 -46.57 5.26 8.72
N ALA A 274 -46.17 6.13 9.64
CA ALA A 274 -45.39 7.30 9.30
C ALA A 274 -44.17 6.86 8.43
N PRO A 275 -43.82 7.61 7.39
CA PRO A 275 -42.65 7.29 6.59
C PRO A 275 -41.42 7.21 7.51
N ILE A 276 -40.72 6.09 7.47
CA ILE A 276 -39.42 5.95 8.15
C ILE A 276 -38.54 7.05 7.55
N PRO A 277 -37.94 7.95 8.37
CA PRO A 277 -37.06 8.96 7.86
C PRO A 277 -35.91 8.24 7.12
N THR A 278 -35.88 8.34 5.81
CA THR A 278 -34.71 7.92 5.02
C THR A 278 -33.58 8.85 5.41
N ALA A 279 -32.47 8.29 5.89
CA ALA A 279 -31.28 9.09 6.17
C ALA A 279 -30.93 9.90 4.91
N PRO A 280 -30.54 11.17 5.05
CA PRO A 280 -30.27 12.01 3.90
C PRO A 280 -29.18 11.38 3.01
N SER A 281 -29.42 11.39 1.71
CA SER A 281 -28.42 10.92 0.73
C SER A 281 -27.17 11.76 0.81
N PRO A 282 -25.97 11.18 0.81
CA PRO A 282 -24.74 11.96 0.89
C PRO A 282 -24.61 12.90 -0.30
N THR A 283 -24.14 14.12 -0.02
CA THR A 283 -23.90 15.14 -1.04
C THR A 283 -22.46 15.08 -1.57
N ALA A 284 -21.59 14.35 -0.89
CA ALA A 284 -20.22 14.09 -1.31
C ALA A 284 -19.81 12.63 -1.03
N ILE A 285 -18.94 12.12 -1.86
CA ILE A 285 -18.29 10.82 -1.70
C ILE A 285 -16.77 11.05 -1.64
N VAL A 286 -16.11 10.46 -0.65
CA VAL A 286 -14.66 10.47 -0.49
C VAL A 286 -14.15 9.05 -0.65
N GLY A 287 -13.36 8.77 -1.68
CA GLY A 287 -12.56 7.55 -1.76
C GLY A 287 -11.29 7.73 -0.95
N LEU A 288 -10.96 6.80 -0.03
CA LEU A 288 -9.67 6.85 0.67
C LEU A 288 -8.49 6.41 -0.21
N SER A 289 -8.77 6.17 -1.49
CA SER A 289 -7.81 6.14 -2.60
C SER A 289 -8.46 6.77 -3.83
N ASP A 290 -7.65 7.25 -4.75
CA ASP A 290 -8.12 7.76 -6.04
C ASP A 290 -8.80 6.66 -6.87
N VAL A 291 -8.35 5.42 -6.72
CA VAL A 291 -8.90 4.28 -7.46
C VAL A 291 -10.37 4.06 -7.09
N LEU A 292 -10.71 4.09 -5.79
CA LEU A 292 -12.09 4.01 -5.32
C LEU A 292 -12.91 5.23 -5.74
N ALA A 293 -12.32 6.44 -5.66
CA ALA A 293 -12.98 7.67 -6.06
C ALA A 293 -13.30 7.71 -7.57
N LEU A 294 -12.40 7.23 -8.42
CA LEU A 294 -12.63 7.08 -9.86
C LEU A 294 -13.77 6.11 -10.15
N GLY A 295 -13.86 5.02 -9.38
CA GLY A 295 -15.00 4.12 -9.43
C GLY A 295 -16.31 4.82 -9.07
N ALA A 296 -16.30 5.68 -8.05
CA ALA A 296 -17.48 6.48 -7.68
C ALA A 296 -17.91 7.43 -8.81
N VAL A 297 -16.97 8.14 -9.44
CA VAL A 297 -17.25 9.01 -10.58
C VAL A 297 -17.90 8.21 -11.73
N GLN A 298 -17.37 7.01 -12.01
CA GLN A 298 -17.89 6.14 -13.07
C GLN A 298 -19.33 5.67 -12.77
N ALA A 299 -19.60 5.26 -11.52
CA ALA A 299 -20.94 4.84 -11.11
C ALA A 299 -21.97 5.98 -11.16
N LEU A 300 -21.59 7.18 -10.70
CA LEU A 300 -22.45 8.37 -10.80
C LEU A 300 -22.77 8.70 -12.25
N ALA A 301 -21.76 8.73 -13.12
CA ALA A 301 -21.95 9.00 -14.55
C ALA A 301 -22.86 7.95 -15.22
N SER A 302 -22.72 6.66 -14.89
CA SER A 302 -23.56 5.59 -15.43
C SER A 302 -25.05 5.72 -15.04
N ARG A 303 -25.33 6.48 -13.97
CA ARG A 303 -26.68 6.78 -13.46
C ARG A 303 -27.21 8.14 -13.90
N GLY A 304 -26.44 8.85 -14.75
CA GLY A 304 -26.79 10.18 -15.21
C GLY A 304 -26.66 11.26 -14.15
N LEU A 305 -25.95 10.99 -13.04
CA LEU A 305 -25.68 11.94 -11.98
C LEU A 305 -24.43 12.76 -12.30
N SER A 306 -24.57 14.06 -12.24
CA SER A 306 -23.50 15.01 -12.58
C SER A 306 -22.53 15.22 -11.42
N VAL A 307 -21.23 15.07 -11.68
CA VAL A 307 -20.14 15.43 -10.75
C VAL A 307 -19.54 16.76 -11.25
N PRO A 308 -19.46 17.79 -10.41
CA PRO A 308 -19.82 17.85 -8.98
C PRO A 308 -21.25 18.35 -8.70
N ALA A 309 -22.06 18.68 -9.73
CA ALA A 309 -23.31 19.43 -9.56
C ALA A 309 -24.34 18.74 -8.64
N GLU A 310 -24.42 17.41 -8.68
CA GLU A 310 -25.34 16.63 -7.84
C GLU A 310 -24.62 15.95 -6.68
N VAL A 311 -23.41 15.41 -6.92
CA VAL A 311 -22.58 14.75 -5.92
C VAL A 311 -21.13 15.14 -6.14
N SER A 312 -20.48 15.69 -5.12
CA SER A 312 -19.05 15.93 -5.12
C SER A 312 -18.27 14.63 -4.90
N VAL A 313 -17.11 14.49 -5.54
CA VAL A 313 -16.22 13.34 -5.33
C VAL A 313 -14.81 13.83 -5.03
N CYS A 314 -14.20 13.27 -3.98
CA CYS A 314 -12.81 13.53 -3.60
C CYS A 314 -12.06 12.21 -3.47
N GLY A 315 -10.79 12.18 -3.86
CA GLY A 315 -9.91 11.03 -3.78
C GLY A 315 -8.77 11.22 -2.79
N PHE A 316 -7.79 10.32 -2.89
CA PHE A 316 -6.56 10.30 -2.11
C PHE A 316 -5.46 9.67 -2.95
N ASP A 317 -4.22 10.18 -2.94
CA ASP A 317 -2.96 9.72 -3.55
C ASP A 317 -2.42 10.64 -4.66
N ASP A 318 -3.28 11.28 -5.42
CA ASP A 318 -2.95 12.08 -6.63
C ASP A 318 -2.23 11.25 -7.71
N ILE A 319 -2.78 10.06 -8.00
CA ILE A 319 -2.26 9.22 -9.08
C ILE A 319 -2.48 9.87 -10.45
N THR A 320 -1.72 9.45 -11.47
CA THR A 320 -1.82 10.00 -12.83
C THR A 320 -3.25 9.99 -13.38
N ALA A 321 -4.04 8.94 -13.08
CA ALA A 321 -5.42 8.82 -13.52
C ALA A 321 -6.34 9.86 -12.84
N ALA A 322 -6.06 10.30 -11.62
CA ALA A 322 -6.81 11.35 -10.92
C ALA A 322 -6.69 12.68 -11.65
N ALA A 323 -5.50 13.04 -12.10
CA ALA A 323 -5.27 14.25 -12.88
C ALA A 323 -6.03 14.20 -14.22
N ALA A 324 -5.99 13.06 -14.92
CA ALA A 324 -6.71 12.86 -16.17
C ALA A 324 -8.24 12.95 -16.02
N ALA A 325 -8.77 12.48 -14.88
CA ALA A 325 -10.19 12.54 -14.55
C ALA A 325 -10.61 13.88 -13.89
N ASN A 326 -9.71 14.84 -13.78
CA ASN A 326 -9.93 16.12 -13.09
C ASN A 326 -10.42 15.95 -11.64
N LEU A 327 -9.96 14.89 -10.95
CA LEU A 327 -10.36 14.50 -9.60
C LEU A 327 -9.68 15.38 -8.53
N THR A 328 -10.46 15.97 -7.65
CA THR A 328 -9.97 16.61 -6.42
C THR A 328 -9.45 15.53 -5.48
N THR A 329 -8.22 15.66 -4.97
CA THR A 329 -7.56 14.60 -4.21
C THR A 329 -6.51 15.15 -3.25
N ILE A 330 -6.05 14.34 -2.31
CA ILE A 330 -4.85 14.60 -1.52
C ILE A 330 -3.64 14.12 -2.29
N HIS A 331 -2.71 15.03 -2.56
CA HIS A 331 -1.39 14.66 -3.05
C HIS A 331 -0.52 14.16 -1.90
N GLN A 332 0.06 12.97 -2.07
CA GLN A 332 1.14 12.45 -1.25
C GLN A 332 2.33 12.07 -2.15
N PRO A 333 3.57 12.35 -1.74
CA PRO A 333 4.75 12.10 -2.57
C PRO A 333 5.17 10.62 -2.50
N ILE A 334 4.40 9.73 -3.16
CA ILE A 334 4.51 8.26 -3.04
C ILE A 334 5.89 7.77 -3.45
N ARG A 335 6.42 8.27 -4.59
CA ARG A 335 7.75 7.90 -5.07
C ARG A 335 8.86 8.33 -4.11
N GLU A 336 8.76 9.54 -3.56
CA GLU A 336 9.68 10.04 -2.56
C GLU A 336 9.61 9.22 -1.26
N LYS A 337 8.39 8.78 -0.87
CA LYS A 337 8.19 7.84 0.25
C LYS A 337 9.02 6.56 0.03
N GLY A 338 8.93 5.96 -1.16
CA GLY A 338 9.73 4.79 -1.55
C GLY A 338 11.23 5.05 -1.49
N GLN A 339 11.70 6.21 -1.99
CA GLN A 339 13.11 6.59 -1.95
C GLN A 339 13.63 6.75 -0.51
N HIS A 340 12.86 7.40 0.37
CA HIS A 340 13.23 7.56 1.78
C HIS A 340 13.28 6.20 2.51
N VAL A 341 12.30 5.33 2.26
CA VAL A 341 12.33 3.95 2.79
C VAL A 341 13.59 3.24 2.31
N GLY A 342 13.93 3.33 1.03
CA GLY A 342 15.14 2.74 0.47
C GLY A 342 16.41 3.21 1.18
N ARG A 343 16.57 4.51 1.42
CA ARG A 343 17.73 5.07 2.15
C ARG A 343 17.82 4.51 3.57
N LEU A 344 16.71 4.48 4.32
CA LEU A 344 16.66 3.95 5.68
C LEU A 344 16.94 2.44 5.74
N LEU A 345 16.53 1.68 4.73
CA LEU A 345 16.83 0.24 4.63
C LEU A 345 18.32 -0.01 4.39
N LEU A 346 18.98 0.84 3.62
CA LEU A 346 20.40 0.66 3.26
C LEU A 346 21.34 1.19 4.34
N ASP A 347 21.03 2.33 4.94
CA ASP A 347 21.86 2.99 5.94
C ASP A 347 21.13 3.13 7.28
N PRO A 348 21.49 2.31 8.30
CA PRO A 348 20.89 2.37 9.63
C PRO A 348 21.24 3.65 10.41
N GLU A 349 22.32 4.30 10.03
CA GLU A 349 22.78 5.56 10.66
C GLU A 349 22.17 6.79 10.00
N SER A 350 21.40 6.60 8.91
CA SER A 350 20.71 7.68 8.20
C SER A 350 19.74 8.43 9.14
N GLN A 351 19.81 9.75 9.09
CA GLN A 351 18.95 10.63 9.87
C GLN A 351 18.21 11.59 8.94
N PRO A 352 16.98 11.99 9.27
CA PRO A 352 16.16 11.46 10.39
C PRO A 352 15.65 10.03 10.13
N ARG A 353 15.48 9.25 11.19
CA ARG A 353 14.90 7.89 11.10
C ARG A 353 13.37 7.90 10.98
N GLN A 354 12.77 9.02 11.33
CA GLN A 354 11.33 9.27 11.30
C GLN A 354 11.06 10.43 10.34
N VAL A 355 10.46 10.12 9.21
CA VAL A 355 10.25 11.08 8.12
C VAL A 355 8.76 11.29 7.91
N LEU A 356 8.29 12.50 8.18
CA LEU A 356 6.94 12.92 7.86
C LEU A 356 6.97 13.69 6.54
N LEU A 357 6.35 13.14 5.52
CA LEU A 357 6.31 13.74 4.19
C LEU A 357 5.17 14.75 4.07
N PRO A 358 5.36 15.83 3.31
CA PRO A 358 4.35 16.85 3.11
C PRO A 358 3.18 16.31 2.27
N ILE A 359 1.99 16.80 2.58
CA ILE A 359 0.76 16.54 1.84
C ILE A 359 0.09 17.84 1.42
N SER A 360 -0.75 17.79 0.41
CA SER A 360 -1.55 18.95 -0.01
C SER A 360 -2.87 18.50 -0.68
N LEU A 361 -3.90 19.33 -0.51
CA LEU A 361 -5.15 19.14 -1.24
C LEU A 361 -5.00 19.75 -2.64
N ILE A 362 -5.20 18.93 -3.66
CA ILE A 362 -5.24 19.34 -5.07
C ILE A 362 -6.70 19.48 -5.48
N THR A 363 -7.19 20.71 -5.49
CA THR A 363 -8.56 21.01 -5.90
C THR A 363 -8.66 20.99 -7.41
N ARG A 364 -9.59 20.18 -7.95
CA ARG A 364 -9.91 20.06 -9.37
C ARG A 364 -11.43 20.16 -9.58
N GLY A 365 -11.95 19.58 -10.66
CA GLY A 365 -13.33 19.78 -11.09
C GLY A 365 -14.39 18.86 -10.47
N THR A 366 -14.04 17.90 -9.62
CA THR A 366 -15.01 16.94 -9.06
C THR A 366 -15.65 17.34 -7.75
N THR A 367 -15.30 18.51 -7.19
CA THR A 367 -15.95 19.07 -6.00
C THR A 367 -16.56 20.43 -6.29
N GLY A 368 -17.76 20.71 -5.76
CA GLY A 368 -18.53 21.93 -5.95
C GLY A 368 -19.42 22.22 -4.76
N GLN A 369 -20.24 23.26 -4.85
CA GLN A 369 -21.20 23.59 -3.78
C GLN A 369 -22.18 22.46 -3.53
N ALA A 370 -22.42 22.15 -2.25
CA ALA A 370 -23.40 21.14 -1.89
C ALA A 370 -24.79 21.55 -2.41
N ARG A 371 -25.49 20.58 -3.02
CA ARG A 371 -26.89 20.79 -3.39
C ARG A 371 -27.71 21.09 -2.12
N GLN A 372 -28.59 22.11 -2.20
CA GLN A 372 -29.54 22.33 -1.12
C GLN A 372 -30.50 21.16 -1.05
N GLN A 373 -30.47 20.45 0.08
CA GLN A 373 -31.51 19.45 0.33
C GLN A 373 -32.81 20.21 0.66
N PRO A 374 -33.95 19.81 0.08
CA PRO A 374 -35.22 20.41 0.49
C PRO A 374 -35.38 20.16 1.99
N ALA A 375 -35.70 21.22 2.74
CA ALA A 375 -36.00 21.11 4.15
C ALA A 375 -37.12 20.07 4.33
N LEU A 376 -36.91 19.07 5.17
CA LEU A 376 -37.97 18.14 5.59
C LEU A 376 -38.97 18.97 6.34
N SER A 377 -40.10 19.28 5.68
CA SER A 377 -41.27 19.97 6.27
C SER A 377 -42.13 19.03 7.11
#